data_018c67a5e914cd3154172fc5f9be92bc
#
_entry.id   018c67a5e914cd3154172fc5f9be92bc
#
_cell.length_a   1.000
_cell.length_b   1.000
_cell.length_c   1.000
_cell.angle_alpha   90.00
_cell.angle_beta   90.00
_cell.angle_gamma   90.00
#
_symmetry.space_group_name_H-M   'P 1'
#
loop_
_entity.id
_entity.type
_entity.pdbx_description
1 polymer ?
#
loop_
_entity_poly.entity_id
_entity_poly.type
_entity_poly.pdbx_seq_one_letter_code
_entity_poly.pdbx_strand_id
1 'polypeptide(L)'
;MQAALITGKELIEFVDFDDPSPEPEQIVVDITYCGICGTDIHSFQSDGAAWPSTCGHEWTGFVSKTGSSVDRLSEGDRVVIAVPP
;
A
#
# COMPACT_ATOMS: atom_id res chain seq x y z
N MET A 1 -12.61 2.75 2.61
CA MET A 1 -12.05 1.84 1.58
C MET A 1 -11.83 0.45 2.13
N GLN A 2 -11.87 -0.54 1.29
CA GLN A 2 -11.55 -1.90 1.70
C GLN A 2 -10.05 -2.17 1.54
N ALA A 3 -9.49 -2.90 2.51
CA ALA A 3 -8.13 -3.40 2.44
C ALA A 3 -8.09 -4.90 2.76
N ALA A 4 -7.18 -5.61 2.09
CA ALA A 4 -6.92 -7.01 2.38
C ALA A 4 -5.76 -7.10 3.37
N LEU A 5 -5.97 -7.79 4.48
CA LEU A 5 -4.94 -8.02 5.49
C LEU A 5 -4.63 -9.50 5.60
N ILE A 6 -3.37 -9.82 5.78
CA ILE A 6 -2.95 -11.16 6.21
C ILE A 6 -3.12 -11.19 7.73
N THR A 7 -4.06 -11.98 8.21
CA THR A 7 -4.43 -12.03 9.63
C THR A 7 -4.02 -13.32 10.31
N GLY A 8 -3.46 -14.26 9.57
CA GLY A 8 -2.97 -15.53 10.06
C GLY A 8 -2.32 -16.29 8.92
N LYS A 9 -1.79 -17.49 9.21
CA LYS A 9 -1.19 -18.34 8.20
C LYS A 9 -2.22 -18.70 7.14
N GLU A 10 -1.92 -18.37 5.88
CA GLU A 10 -2.80 -18.63 4.73
C GLU A 10 -4.21 -18.05 4.90
N LEU A 11 -4.32 -16.95 5.64
CA LEU A 11 -5.59 -16.31 5.93
C LEU A 11 -5.54 -14.84 5.53
N ILE A 12 -6.47 -14.44 4.68
CA ILE A 12 -6.66 -13.03 4.28
C ILE A 12 -8.08 -12.62 4.67
N GLU A 13 -8.19 -11.46 5.30
CA GLU A 13 -9.47 -10.86 5.65
C GLU A 13 -9.57 -9.47 5.03
N PHE A 14 -10.78 -9.13 4.58
CA PHE A 14 -11.07 -7.79 4.09
C PHE A 14 -11.63 -6.95 5.22
N VAL A 15 -11.07 -5.78 5.40
CA VAL A 15 -11.50 -4.83 6.43
C VAL A 15 -11.74 -3.46 5.81
N ASP A 16 -12.61 -2.68 6.43
CA ASP A 16 -12.85 -1.30 6.04
C ASP A 16 -11.92 -0.38 6.82
N PHE A 17 -11.25 0.50 6.08
CA PHE A 17 -10.46 1.59 6.65
C PHE A 17 -11.04 2.92 6.19
N ASP A 18 -10.82 3.96 6.98
CA ASP A 18 -11.05 5.32 6.53
C ASP A 18 -10.14 5.63 5.35
N ASP A 19 -10.61 6.43 4.42
CA ASP A 19 -9.78 6.89 3.33
C ASP A 19 -8.61 7.69 3.90
N PRO A 20 -7.38 7.45 3.42
CA PRO A 20 -6.21 8.12 3.96
C PRO A 20 -6.21 9.61 3.61
N SER A 21 -5.62 10.40 4.51
CA SER A 21 -5.31 11.81 4.27
C SER A 21 -3.81 12.00 4.41
N PRO A 22 -3.17 12.81 3.54
CA PRO A 22 -1.73 12.95 3.60
C PRO A 22 -1.29 13.87 4.73
N GLU A 23 -0.24 13.47 5.45
CA GLU A 23 0.54 14.37 6.27
C GLU A 23 1.26 15.38 5.38
N PRO A 24 1.87 16.47 5.94
CA PRO A 24 2.46 17.52 5.10
C PRO A 24 3.45 17.06 4.04
N GLU A 25 4.24 16.03 4.32
CA GLU A 25 5.26 15.49 3.42
C GLU A 25 4.85 14.22 2.69
N GLN A 26 3.57 13.87 2.76
CA GLN A 26 3.04 12.64 2.19
C GLN A 26 2.18 12.90 0.97
N ILE A 27 1.99 11.86 0.20
CA ILE A 27 1.00 11.82 -0.88
C ILE A 27 0.05 10.65 -0.65
N VAL A 28 -1.14 10.74 -1.20
CA VAL A 28 -2.07 9.62 -1.32
C VAL A 28 -2.12 9.22 -2.78
N VAL A 29 -2.05 7.94 -3.04
CA VAL A 29 -2.04 7.37 -4.39
C VAL A 29 -3.25 6.47 -4.58
N ASP A 30 -3.98 6.69 -5.68
CA ASP A 30 -4.98 5.74 -6.15
C ASP A 30 -4.26 4.66 -6.93
N ILE A 31 -4.20 3.46 -6.37
CA ILE A 31 -3.47 2.34 -6.96
C ILE A 31 -4.25 1.77 -8.14
N THR A 32 -3.59 1.67 -9.29
CA THR A 32 -4.17 1.08 -10.50
C THR A 32 -3.88 -0.42 -10.57
N TYR A 33 -2.64 -0.81 -10.31
CA TYR A 33 -2.20 -2.21 -10.31
C TYR A 33 -1.27 -2.45 -9.15
N CYS A 34 -1.38 -3.63 -8.55
CA CYS A 34 -0.46 -4.09 -7.51
C CYS A 34 -0.04 -5.53 -7.84
N GLY A 35 1.25 -5.74 -8.02
CA GLY A 35 1.82 -7.05 -8.28
C GLY A 35 1.98 -7.86 -7.00
N ILE A 36 2.13 -9.16 -7.17
CA ILE A 36 2.42 -10.09 -6.07
C ILE A 36 3.89 -10.46 -6.14
N CYS A 37 4.61 -10.16 -5.07
CA CYS A 37 6.02 -10.50 -4.91
C CYS A 37 6.19 -11.82 -4.15
N GLY A 38 7.35 -12.45 -4.30
CA GLY A 38 7.68 -13.64 -3.51
C GLY A 38 7.62 -13.41 -2.00
N THR A 39 7.93 -12.20 -1.54
CA THR A 39 7.81 -11.85 -0.12
C THR A 39 6.35 -11.84 0.36
N ASP A 40 5.40 -11.47 -0.49
CA ASP A 40 3.98 -11.53 -0.17
C ASP A 40 3.54 -12.99 0.03
N ILE A 41 3.99 -13.88 -0.85
CA ILE A 41 3.70 -15.31 -0.75
C ILE A 41 4.30 -15.89 0.52
N HIS A 42 5.56 -15.54 0.81
CA HIS A 42 6.24 -15.97 2.02
C HIS A 42 5.50 -15.52 3.29
N SER A 43 5.08 -14.25 3.33
CA SER A 43 4.31 -13.71 4.46
C SER A 43 2.96 -14.40 4.63
N PHE A 44 2.30 -14.72 3.52
CA PHE A 44 1.03 -15.42 3.53
C PHE A 44 1.15 -16.84 4.10
N GLN A 45 2.25 -17.53 3.79
CA GLN A 45 2.49 -18.92 4.20
C GLN A 45 3.19 -19.04 5.56
N SER A 46 3.62 -17.94 6.16
CA SER A 46 4.45 -17.94 7.36
C SER A 46 3.61 -18.13 8.63
N ASP A 47 4.18 -18.86 9.60
CA ASP A 47 3.62 -19.02 10.93
C ASP A 47 4.01 -17.89 11.89
N GLY A 48 5.08 -17.17 11.59
CA GLY A 48 5.70 -16.24 12.52
C GLY A 48 5.59 -14.77 12.13
N ALA A 49 4.79 -14.45 11.14
CA ALA A 49 4.64 -13.09 10.68
C ALA A 49 3.95 -12.21 11.73
N ALA A 50 4.27 -10.91 11.72
CA ALA A 50 3.57 -9.93 12.53
C ALA A 50 2.18 -9.71 11.94
N TRP A 51 1.19 -10.38 12.46
CA TRP A 51 -0.20 -10.23 12.07
C TRP A 51 -0.90 -9.17 12.93
N PRO A 52 -1.87 -8.41 12.38
CA PRO A 52 -2.23 -8.33 10.97
C PRO A 52 -1.21 -7.53 10.18
N SER A 53 -1.02 -7.86 8.91
CA SER A 53 -0.13 -7.11 8.04
C SER A 53 -0.77 -6.80 6.71
N THR A 54 -0.45 -5.63 6.16
CA THR A 54 -0.80 -5.30 4.79
C THR A 54 0.14 -6.03 3.84
N CYS A 55 -0.37 -6.40 2.69
CA CYS A 55 0.42 -6.98 1.62
C CYS A 55 0.37 -6.07 0.39
N GLY A 56 1.34 -6.26 -0.49
CA GLY A 56 1.43 -5.48 -1.72
C GLY A 56 2.38 -4.29 -1.60
N HIS A 57 3.56 -4.42 -2.22
CA HIS A 57 4.58 -3.38 -2.25
C HIS A 57 5.15 -3.16 -3.66
N GLU A 58 4.46 -3.69 -4.67
CA GLU A 58 4.83 -3.54 -6.08
C GLU A 58 3.64 -2.95 -6.84
N TRP A 59 3.39 -1.66 -6.65
CA TRP A 59 2.21 -1.02 -7.21
C TRP A 59 2.55 0.19 -8.05
N THR A 60 1.62 0.54 -8.94
CA THR A 60 1.61 1.78 -9.69
C THR A 60 0.23 2.43 -9.57
N GLY A 61 0.18 3.73 -9.71
CA GLY A 61 -1.07 4.47 -9.61
C GLY A 61 -0.90 5.94 -9.93
N PHE A 62 -1.89 6.72 -9.54
CA PHE A 62 -1.91 8.16 -9.75
C PHE A 62 -2.02 8.88 -8.43
N VAL A 63 -1.29 9.99 -8.29
CA VAL A 63 -1.38 10.85 -7.11
C VAL A 63 -2.78 11.43 -7.04
N SER A 64 -3.48 11.18 -5.93
CA SER A 64 -4.83 11.70 -5.70
C SER A 64 -4.84 12.91 -4.77
N LYS A 65 -3.92 12.96 -3.81
CA LYS A 65 -3.79 14.06 -2.85
C LYS A 65 -2.32 14.27 -2.52
N THR A 66 -1.95 15.51 -2.26
CA THR A 66 -0.60 15.87 -1.81
C THR A 66 -0.67 16.61 -0.49
N GLY A 67 0.30 16.35 0.39
CA GLY A 67 0.49 17.13 1.60
C GLY A 67 0.99 18.53 1.32
N SER A 68 0.84 19.42 2.28
CA SER A 68 1.12 20.87 2.11
C SER A 68 2.58 21.19 1.79
N SER A 69 3.52 20.30 2.13
CA SER A 69 4.95 20.50 1.87
C SER A 69 5.45 19.75 0.63
N VAL A 70 4.57 19.08 -0.09
CA VAL A 70 4.93 18.34 -1.31
C VAL A 70 4.94 19.30 -2.49
N ASP A 71 6.09 19.44 -3.15
CA ASP A 71 6.27 20.36 -4.28
C ASP A 71 6.73 19.68 -5.58
N ARG A 72 7.19 18.41 -5.49
CA ARG A 72 7.72 17.67 -6.66
C ARG A 72 6.67 16.83 -7.40
N LEU A 73 5.56 16.56 -6.74
CA LEU A 73 4.49 15.75 -7.30
C LEU A 73 3.19 16.54 -7.24
N SER A 74 2.34 16.31 -8.22
CA SER A 74 1.04 16.96 -8.32
C SER A 74 -0.06 15.92 -8.50
N GLU A 75 -1.27 16.27 -8.14
CA GLU A 75 -2.43 15.41 -8.39
C GLU A 75 -2.51 15.04 -9.87
N GLY A 76 -2.76 13.78 -10.14
CA GLY A 76 -2.81 13.22 -11.49
C GLY A 76 -1.49 12.67 -12.00
N ASP A 77 -0.37 12.90 -11.32
CA ASP A 77 0.92 12.35 -11.73
C ASP A 77 0.92 10.83 -11.57
N ARG A 78 1.49 10.15 -12.57
CA ARG A 78 1.68 8.70 -12.50
C ARG A 78 2.92 8.37 -11.71
N VAL A 79 2.77 7.44 -10.77
CA VAL A 79 3.85 7.05 -9.86
C VAL A 79 3.93 5.54 -9.72
N VAL A 80 5.11 5.09 -9.32
CA VAL A 80 5.38 3.70 -8.96
C VAL A 80 6.11 3.70 -7.63
N ILE A 81 5.83 2.71 -6.81
CA ILE A 81 6.57 2.57 -5.54
C ILE A 81 8.01 2.18 -5.82
N ALA A 82 8.93 2.79 -5.09
CA ALA A 82 10.33 2.39 -5.06
C ALA A 82 10.64 1.84 -3.67
N VAL A 83 11.26 0.67 -3.64
CA VAL A 83 11.74 0.09 -2.39
C VAL A 83 13.15 0.64 -2.16
N PRO A 84 13.45 1.23 -0.99
CA PRO A 84 14.78 1.71 -0.68
C PRO A 84 15.82 0.58 -0.76
N PRO A 85 17.02 0.86 -1.26
CA PRO A 85 18.08 -0.15 -1.34
C PRO A 85 18.56 -0.60 0.05
#